data_10bffdb15686b211048fe3cc52040033
#
_entry.id   10bffdb15686b211048fe3cc52040033
#
_cell.length_a   1.000
_cell.length_b   1.000
_cell.length_c   1.000
_cell.angle_alpha   90.00
_cell.angle_beta   90.00
_cell.angle_gamma   90.00
#
_symmetry.space_group_name_H-M   'P 1'
#
loop_
_entity.id
_entity.type
_entity.pdbx_description
1 polymer ?
#
loop_
_entity_poly.entity_id
_entity_poly.type
_entity_poly.pdbx_seq_one_letter_code
_entity_poly.pdbx_strand_id
1 'polypeptide(L)'
;MAYRDLNLDLTDEHIALKESVHKFSVEVLRPASIELDKLSPEEVIKKDSLYWKCMKQMYKNKYHTALISDAYGGMGLDPLSVHIFFEELAYGSAGFTVSLGVSIFAAFYACMVPNDHLIDKFITPFVECEDASIMSCWAITEPEHGSDILMPGTPFFHDPKITQQVKAKKKNGDWIINGQKAAWVSNGPIATNAALFVNIDSAQGMNGGGICLIDLTQPGVSRGKPLDKMGQRELPQGEIFFDDAICPGEDMIIDPESYEMMTDITLATANACMGAFFTGVAQAAYDLAVQYCKERVQGGKIISNHQWVQKKIFDMFSKVQAARQLSRAAMIYNMNTTPPAVPYSVAAKVFCTNAAFEVANDAVQLFGGNGVSKEYPIEKLFRDARASMIEDGSNDSLAIGIGTALLKEEYANG
;
A
#
# COMPACT_ATOMS: atom_id res chain seq x y z
N MET A 1 8.40 -13.36 -28.43
CA MET A 1 9.69 -13.17 -27.76
C MET A 1 9.36 -12.44 -26.46
N ALA A 2 9.48 -13.08 -25.31
CA ALA A 2 9.33 -12.38 -24.03
C ALA A 2 10.47 -11.36 -23.94
N TYR A 3 10.15 -10.10 -23.68
CA TYR A 3 11.17 -9.09 -23.45
C TYR A 3 11.97 -9.48 -22.20
N ARG A 4 13.29 -9.41 -22.31
CA ARG A 4 14.17 -9.60 -21.15
C ARG A 4 14.00 -8.44 -20.20
N ASP A 5 14.12 -8.69 -18.90
CA ASP A 5 14.19 -7.64 -17.89
C ASP A 5 15.37 -6.71 -18.20
N LEU A 6 15.19 -5.39 -17.98
CA LEU A 6 16.29 -4.42 -18.18
C LEU A 6 17.38 -4.55 -17.11
N ASN A 7 17.06 -5.12 -15.95
CA ASN A 7 18.06 -5.49 -14.96
C ASN A 7 18.78 -6.77 -15.43
N LEU A 8 20.02 -6.62 -15.85
CA LEU A 8 20.84 -7.74 -16.34
C LEU A 8 21.52 -8.54 -15.21
N ASP A 9 21.47 -8.03 -14.01
CA ASP A 9 22.08 -8.53 -12.78
C ASP A 9 21.10 -9.32 -11.87
N LEU A 10 19.94 -9.71 -12.40
CA LEU A 10 19.02 -10.59 -11.68
C LEU A 10 19.69 -11.93 -11.39
N THR A 11 19.73 -12.30 -10.10
CA THR A 11 20.21 -13.61 -9.66
C THR A 11 19.18 -14.72 -9.92
N ASP A 12 19.58 -15.96 -9.82
CA ASP A 12 18.65 -17.10 -9.90
C ASP A 12 17.58 -17.06 -8.80
N GLU A 13 17.90 -16.51 -7.62
CA GLU A 13 16.96 -16.30 -6.53
C GLU A 13 15.90 -15.24 -6.89
N HIS A 14 16.30 -14.11 -7.48
CA HIS A 14 15.36 -13.11 -7.98
C HIS A 14 14.39 -13.70 -9.02
N ILE A 15 14.91 -14.52 -9.94
CA ILE A 15 14.10 -15.17 -10.98
C ILE A 15 13.14 -16.18 -10.36
N ALA A 16 13.62 -17.02 -9.43
CA ALA A 16 12.81 -18.01 -8.74
C ALA A 16 11.69 -17.37 -7.89
N LEU A 17 12.02 -16.27 -7.17
CA LEU A 17 11.05 -15.49 -6.41
C LEU A 17 9.97 -14.93 -7.34
N LYS A 18 10.38 -14.29 -8.44
CA LYS A 18 9.48 -13.73 -9.46
C LYS A 18 8.52 -14.78 -9.98
N GLU A 19 9.03 -15.92 -10.45
CA GLU A 19 8.21 -17.01 -11.01
C GLU A 19 7.23 -17.60 -9.99
N SER A 20 7.69 -17.82 -8.76
CA SER A 20 6.87 -18.37 -7.68
C SER A 20 5.71 -17.43 -7.30
N VAL A 21 6.01 -16.14 -7.07
CA VAL A 21 5.01 -15.14 -6.70
C VAL A 21 4.06 -14.87 -7.87
N HIS A 22 4.57 -14.78 -9.10
CA HIS A 22 3.75 -14.63 -10.30
C HIS A 22 2.73 -15.77 -10.44
N LYS A 23 3.20 -17.01 -10.30
CA LYS A 23 2.33 -18.19 -10.36
C LYS A 23 1.22 -18.13 -9.31
N PHE A 24 1.57 -17.83 -8.05
CA PHE A 24 0.60 -17.67 -6.98
C PHE A 24 -0.41 -16.55 -7.29
N SER A 25 0.05 -15.44 -7.82
CA SER A 25 -0.78 -14.27 -8.17
C SER A 25 -1.78 -14.59 -9.28
N VAL A 26 -1.35 -15.30 -10.32
CA VAL A 26 -2.21 -15.66 -11.45
C VAL A 26 -3.18 -16.79 -11.11
N GLU A 27 -2.73 -17.81 -10.37
CA GLU A 27 -3.53 -19.00 -10.09
C GLU A 27 -4.45 -18.84 -8.89
N VAL A 28 -4.08 -17.98 -7.90
CA VAL A 28 -4.83 -17.85 -6.64
C VAL A 28 -5.44 -16.45 -6.48
N LEU A 29 -4.63 -15.39 -6.53
CA LEU A 29 -5.13 -14.04 -6.18
C LEU A 29 -6.04 -13.45 -7.24
N ARG A 30 -5.68 -13.54 -8.52
CA ARG A 30 -6.49 -12.93 -9.60
C ARG A 30 -7.90 -13.55 -9.70
N PRO A 31 -8.08 -14.88 -9.71
CA PRO A 31 -9.41 -15.47 -9.72
C PRO A 31 -10.23 -15.09 -8.48
N ALA A 32 -9.61 -15.12 -7.29
CA ALA A 32 -10.27 -14.73 -6.05
C ALA A 32 -10.68 -13.26 -6.04
N SER A 33 -9.81 -12.37 -6.51
CA SER A 33 -10.08 -10.93 -6.60
C SER A 33 -11.27 -10.63 -7.52
N ILE A 34 -11.37 -11.31 -8.67
CA ILE A 34 -12.50 -11.17 -9.61
C ILE A 34 -13.82 -11.63 -8.97
N GLU A 35 -13.81 -12.73 -8.22
CA GLU A 35 -15.03 -13.21 -7.55
C GLU A 35 -15.41 -12.31 -6.37
N LEU A 36 -14.45 -11.84 -5.58
CA LEU A 36 -14.71 -10.93 -4.46
C LEU A 36 -15.22 -9.56 -4.93
N ASP A 37 -14.82 -9.10 -6.11
CA ASP A 37 -15.29 -7.83 -6.70
C ASP A 37 -16.82 -7.81 -6.95
N LYS A 38 -17.44 -8.97 -7.03
CA LYS A 38 -18.89 -9.13 -7.25
C LYS A 38 -19.72 -9.06 -5.96
N LEU A 39 -19.06 -9.16 -4.81
CA LEU A 39 -19.68 -9.29 -3.50
C LEU A 39 -19.90 -7.92 -2.84
N SER A 40 -20.81 -7.86 -1.87
CA SER A 40 -20.88 -6.74 -0.95
C SER A 40 -19.64 -6.69 -0.03
N PRO A 41 -19.27 -5.53 0.51
CA PRO A 41 -18.10 -5.41 1.39
C PRO A 41 -18.16 -6.33 2.62
N GLU A 42 -19.36 -6.52 3.18
CA GLU A 42 -19.59 -7.41 4.32
C GLU A 42 -19.39 -8.88 3.94
N GLU A 43 -19.79 -9.28 2.73
CA GLU A 43 -19.57 -10.64 2.24
C GLU A 43 -18.08 -10.92 1.96
N VAL A 44 -17.32 -9.90 1.53
CA VAL A 44 -15.87 -10.02 1.33
C VAL A 44 -15.17 -10.45 2.62
N ILE A 45 -15.50 -9.84 3.75
CA ILE A 45 -14.84 -10.10 5.05
C ILE A 45 -15.55 -11.17 5.88
N LYS A 46 -16.62 -11.77 5.39
CA LYS A 46 -17.32 -12.84 6.07
C LYS A 46 -16.39 -14.00 6.36
N LYS A 47 -16.52 -14.61 7.53
CA LYS A 47 -15.76 -15.80 7.92
C LYS A 47 -15.85 -16.87 6.82
N ASP A 48 -14.71 -17.47 6.49
CA ASP A 48 -14.56 -18.50 5.45
C ASP A 48 -14.76 -18.01 3.99
N SER A 49 -14.82 -16.69 3.75
CA SER A 49 -14.81 -16.13 2.40
C SER A 49 -13.50 -16.46 1.66
N LEU A 50 -13.48 -16.21 0.34
CA LEU A 50 -12.25 -16.32 -0.46
C LEU A 50 -11.15 -15.38 0.03
N TYR A 51 -11.51 -14.21 0.60
CA TYR A 51 -10.56 -13.27 1.18
C TYR A 51 -9.68 -13.97 2.24
N TRP A 52 -10.31 -14.60 3.24
CA TRP A 52 -9.57 -15.27 4.32
C TRP A 52 -8.79 -16.50 3.83
N LYS A 53 -9.30 -17.22 2.81
CA LYS A 53 -8.57 -18.34 2.22
C LYS A 53 -7.27 -17.87 1.58
N CYS A 54 -7.31 -16.76 0.83
CA CYS A 54 -6.11 -16.19 0.20
C CYS A 54 -5.14 -15.63 1.25
N MET A 55 -5.64 -14.86 2.24
CA MET A 55 -4.81 -14.33 3.31
C MET A 55 -4.08 -15.44 4.07
N LYS A 56 -4.78 -16.51 4.46
CA LYS A 56 -4.15 -17.68 5.10
C LYS A 56 -3.08 -18.33 4.25
N GLN A 57 -3.26 -18.42 2.94
CA GLN A 57 -2.22 -18.97 2.07
C GLN A 57 -1.00 -18.05 1.99
N MET A 58 -1.20 -16.73 1.93
CA MET A 58 -0.12 -15.75 1.96
C MET A 58 0.67 -15.81 3.28
N TYR A 59 -0.02 -15.96 4.43
CA TYR A 59 0.62 -16.10 5.74
C TYR A 59 1.39 -17.42 5.87
N LYS A 60 0.85 -18.55 5.39
CA LYS A 60 1.58 -19.82 5.34
C LYS A 60 2.84 -19.75 4.49
N ASN A 61 2.83 -18.94 3.43
CA ASN A 61 3.99 -18.68 2.59
C ASN A 61 4.94 -17.63 3.20
N LYS A 62 4.68 -17.14 4.41
CA LYS A 62 5.42 -16.05 5.09
C LYS A 62 5.40 -14.69 4.35
N TYR A 63 4.54 -14.50 3.35
CA TYR A 63 4.48 -13.27 2.55
C TYR A 63 4.20 -12.02 3.36
N HIS A 64 3.48 -12.12 4.49
CA HIS A 64 3.24 -11.02 5.43
C HIS A 64 4.53 -10.51 6.08
N THR A 65 5.63 -11.25 6.03
CA THR A 65 6.90 -10.86 6.64
C THR A 65 7.92 -10.33 5.62
N ALA A 66 7.48 -9.98 4.40
CA ALA A 66 8.37 -9.56 3.31
C ALA A 66 9.23 -8.31 3.62
N LEU A 67 8.75 -7.43 4.52
CA LEU A 67 9.50 -6.24 4.98
C LEU A 67 10.16 -6.43 6.36
N ILE A 68 10.10 -7.62 6.93
CA ILE A 68 10.75 -7.95 8.20
C ILE A 68 12.09 -8.62 7.94
N SER A 69 13.12 -8.17 8.66
CA SER A 69 14.45 -8.77 8.62
C SER A 69 14.43 -10.23 9.10
N ASP A 70 15.33 -11.03 8.57
CA ASP A 70 15.61 -12.40 9.02
C ASP A 70 16.05 -12.45 10.50
N ALA A 71 16.67 -11.40 11.02
CA ALA A 71 17.01 -11.26 12.43
C ALA A 71 15.78 -11.35 13.36
N TYR A 72 14.59 -11.03 12.86
CA TYR A 72 13.31 -11.18 13.56
C TYR A 72 12.47 -12.34 13.03
N GLY A 73 13.04 -13.22 12.20
CA GLY A 73 12.34 -14.36 11.61
C GLY A 73 11.48 -14.02 10.39
N GLY A 74 11.66 -12.83 9.80
CA GLY A 74 11.03 -12.43 8.54
C GLY A 74 11.71 -13.03 7.31
N MET A 75 11.24 -12.68 6.13
CA MET A 75 11.80 -13.19 4.86
C MET A 75 13.21 -12.66 4.56
N GLY A 76 13.63 -11.54 5.15
CA GLY A 76 14.97 -10.97 4.94
C GLY A 76 15.28 -10.64 3.49
N LEU A 77 14.28 -10.21 2.74
CA LEU A 77 14.44 -9.90 1.31
C LEU A 77 15.33 -8.67 1.11
N ASP A 78 16.24 -8.75 0.15
CA ASP A 78 16.96 -7.58 -0.32
C ASP A 78 16.01 -6.58 -1.04
N PRO A 79 16.40 -5.31 -1.22
CA PRO A 79 15.51 -4.29 -1.76
C PRO A 79 14.94 -4.58 -3.16
N LEU A 80 15.72 -5.23 -4.03
CA LEU A 80 15.24 -5.63 -5.35
C LEU A 80 14.26 -6.78 -5.26
N SER A 81 14.51 -7.75 -4.39
CA SER A 81 13.60 -8.84 -4.08
C SER A 81 12.27 -8.34 -3.50
N VAL A 82 12.29 -7.34 -2.61
CA VAL A 82 11.07 -6.68 -2.09
C VAL A 82 10.26 -6.07 -3.24
N HIS A 83 10.91 -5.35 -4.15
CA HIS A 83 10.23 -4.77 -5.30
C HIS A 83 9.61 -5.85 -6.20
N ILE A 84 10.38 -6.87 -6.58
CA ILE A 84 9.93 -7.98 -7.42
C ILE A 84 8.74 -8.69 -6.77
N PHE A 85 8.84 -8.99 -5.48
CA PHE A 85 7.78 -9.64 -4.71
C PHE A 85 6.46 -8.86 -4.79
N PHE A 86 6.49 -7.57 -4.49
CA PHE A 86 5.29 -6.75 -4.48
C PHE A 86 4.75 -6.44 -5.88
N GLU A 87 5.62 -6.26 -6.88
CA GLU A 87 5.22 -6.09 -8.27
C GLU A 87 4.44 -7.32 -8.76
N GLU A 88 4.97 -8.53 -8.52
CA GLU A 88 4.33 -9.76 -8.96
C GLU A 88 3.05 -10.09 -8.15
N LEU A 89 3.03 -9.76 -6.87
CA LEU A 89 1.83 -9.96 -6.05
C LEU A 89 0.67 -9.07 -6.54
N ALA A 90 0.96 -7.79 -6.80
CA ALA A 90 -0.02 -6.82 -7.29
C ALA A 90 -0.42 -7.06 -8.76
N TYR A 91 0.40 -7.75 -9.54
CA TYR A 91 0.02 -8.27 -10.85
C TYR A 91 -1.23 -9.15 -10.76
N GLY A 92 -1.39 -9.90 -9.68
CA GLY A 92 -2.59 -10.69 -9.39
C GLY A 92 -3.75 -9.86 -8.86
N SER A 93 -3.50 -9.05 -7.84
CA SER A 93 -4.52 -8.22 -7.20
C SER A 93 -3.91 -7.07 -6.40
N ALA A 94 -4.25 -5.83 -6.75
CA ALA A 94 -3.88 -4.65 -5.98
C ALA A 94 -4.44 -4.70 -4.55
N GLY A 95 -5.73 -5.00 -4.41
CA GLY A 95 -6.40 -4.97 -3.11
C GLY A 95 -5.84 -5.98 -2.11
N PHE A 96 -5.55 -7.21 -2.54
CA PHE A 96 -4.86 -8.20 -1.68
C PHE A 96 -3.45 -7.76 -1.31
N THR A 97 -2.71 -7.17 -2.25
CA THR A 97 -1.34 -6.71 -2.01
C THR A 97 -1.30 -5.56 -1.01
N VAL A 98 -2.20 -4.57 -1.14
CA VAL A 98 -2.34 -3.49 -0.16
C VAL A 98 -2.77 -4.04 1.20
N SER A 99 -3.76 -4.95 1.24
CA SER A 99 -4.21 -5.56 2.50
C SER A 99 -3.08 -6.29 3.23
N LEU A 100 -2.26 -7.06 2.51
CA LEU A 100 -1.07 -7.72 3.05
C LEU A 100 -0.04 -6.69 3.51
N GLY A 101 0.24 -5.67 2.67
CA GLY A 101 1.20 -4.60 2.97
C GLY A 101 0.86 -3.80 4.22
N VAL A 102 -0.43 -3.51 4.47
CA VAL A 102 -0.81 -2.79 5.69
C VAL A 102 -0.92 -3.69 6.92
N SER A 103 -1.03 -5.01 6.74
CA SER A 103 -1.09 -5.95 7.87
C SER A 103 0.18 -5.97 8.72
N ILE A 104 1.29 -5.49 8.19
CA ILE A 104 2.61 -5.47 8.83
C ILE A 104 2.83 -4.25 9.76
N PHE A 105 2.03 -3.18 9.67
CA PHE A 105 2.41 -1.87 10.21
C PHE A 105 2.77 -1.88 11.70
N ALA A 106 2.07 -2.61 12.57
CA ALA A 106 2.47 -2.68 13.98
C ALA A 106 3.84 -3.34 14.18
N ALA A 107 4.08 -4.47 13.52
CA ALA A 107 5.39 -5.15 13.58
C ALA A 107 6.49 -4.31 12.91
N PHE A 108 6.19 -3.64 11.80
CA PHE A 108 7.11 -2.76 11.10
C PHE A 108 7.60 -1.61 12.01
N TYR A 109 6.68 -0.89 12.65
CA TYR A 109 7.06 0.17 13.59
C TYR A 109 7.81 -0.37 14.82
N ALA A 110 7.41 -1.53 15.34
CA ALA A 110 8.14 -2.19 16.43
C ALA A 110 9.59 -2.55 16.03
N CYS A 111 9.82 -2.95 14.77
CA CYS A 111 11.17 -3.21 14.25
C CYS A 111 12.01 -1.93 14.09
N MET A 112 11.40 -0.75 13.98
CA MET A 112 12.15 0.52 13.86
C MET A 112 12.65 1.03 15.21
N VAL A 113 11.98 0.70 16.31
CA VAL A 113 12.33 1.10 17.68
C VAL A 113 12.34 -0.11 18.62
N PRO A 114 13.13 -1.17 18.29
CA PRO A 114 13.01 -2.46 18.93
C PRO A 114 13.42 -2.42 20.40
N ASN A 115 12.64 -3.11 21.23
CA ASN A 115 12.98 -3.49 22.60
C ASN A 115 12.27 -4.82 22.92
N ASP A 116 12.63 -5.47 24.01
CA ASP A 116 12.11 -6.80 24.38
C ASP A 116 10.58 -6.81 24.43
N HIS A 117 9.94 -5.78 24.99
CA HIS A 117 8.49 -5.68 25.09
C HIS A 117 7.82 -5.65 23.69
N LEU A 118 8.33 -4.82 22.77
CA LEU A 118 7.77 -4.71 21.41
C LEU A 118 8.03 -5.96 20.57
N ILE A 119 9.20 -6.59 20.75
CA ILE A 119 9.54 -7.86 20.10
C ILE A 119 8.54 -8.94 20.51
N ASP A 120 8.35 -9.13 21.82
CA ASP A 120 7.48 -10.18 22.35
C ASP A 120 5.99 -9.93 22.03
N LYS A 121 5.57 -8.67 22.00
CA LYS A 121 4.14 -8.32 21.84
C LYS A 121 3.70 -8.18 20.39
N PHE A 122 4.52 -7.60 19.50
CA PHE A 122 4.10 -7.23 18.16
C PHE A 122 4.88 -7.92 17.04
N ILE A 123 6.18 -8.20 17.23
CA ILE A 123 7.02 -8.77 16.16
C ILE A 123 6.86 -10.28 16.13
N THR A 124 7.24 -10.97 17.21
CA THR A 124 7.25 -12.44 17.27
C THR A 124 5.87 -13.04 16.95
N PRO A 125 4.77 -12.61 17.60
CA PRO A 125 3.46 -13.18 17.29
C PRO A 125 3.02 -12.96 15.85
N PHE A 126 3.36 -11.81 15.25
CA PHE A 126 3.05 -11.52 13.86
C PHE A 126 3.83 -12.41 12.89
N VAL A 127 5.14 -12.54 13.10
CA VAL A 127 6.00 -13.36 12.24
C VAL A 127 5.65 -14.85 12.31
N GLU A 128 5.25 -15.34 13.48
CA GLU A 128 4.84 -16.73 13.70
C GLU A 128 3.41 -17.04 13.23
N CYS A 129 2.60 -16.01 12.98
CA CYS A 129 1.22 -16.18 12.56
C CYS A 129 1.13 -16.84 11.16
N GLU A 130 0.41 -17.96 11.05
CA GLU A 130 0.22 -18.70 9.79
C GLU A 130 -1.23 -18.66 9.25
N ASP A 131 -2.16 -18.14 10.03
CA ASP A 131 -3.59 -18.22 9.73
C ASP A 131 -4.26 -16.86 9.49
N ALA A 132 -3.47 -15.79 9.43
CA ALA A 132 -3.92 -14.40 9.31
C ALA A 132 -4.83 -13.95 10.49
N SER A 133 -4.70 -14.57 11.67
CA SER A 133 -5.41 -14.15 12.88
C SER A 133 -4.82 -12.87 13.50
N ILE A 134 -3.57 -12.54 13.19
CA ILE A 134 -2.91 -11.30 13.60
C ILE A 134 -2.69 -10.43 12.36
N MET A 135 -3.42 -9.35 12.29
CA MET A 135 -3.33 -8.38 11.20
C MET A 135 -3.34 -6.97 11.78
N SER A 136 -2.53 -6.10 11.21
CA SER A 136 -2.52 -4.69 11.57
C SER A 136 -3.25 -3.82 10.54
N CYS A 137 -3.43 -2.57 10.90
CA CYS A 137 -3.83 -1.50 9.98
C CYS A 137 -2.98 -0.25 10.24
N TRP A 138 -2.92 0.61 9.24
CA TRP A 138 -2.35 1.95 9.35
C TRP A 138 -3.48 2.95 9.61
N ALA A 139 -3.70 3.30 10.88
CA ALA A 139 -4.80 4.15 11.30
C ALA A 139 -4.36 5.61 11.36
N ILE A 140 -4.36 6.29 10.21
CA ILE A 140 -3.90 7.67 10.07
C ILE A 140 -5.01 8.65 9.68
N THR A 141 -5.79 8.36 8.63
CA THR A 141 -6.82 9.25 8.07
C THR A 141 -7.96 9.50 9.06
N GLU A 142 -8.42 10.74 9.13
CA GLU A 142 -9.52 11.20 10.02
C GLU A 142 -10.64 11.86 9.20
N PRO A 143 -11.85 12.09 9.77
CA PRO A 143 -12.95 12.71 9.03
C PRO A 143 -12.61 14.06 8.39
N GLU A 144 -11.79 14.89 9.04
CA GLU A 144 -11.40 16.20 8.55
C GLU A 144 -9.96 16.24 7.98
N HIS A 145 -9.23 15.11 8.04
CA HIS A 145 -7.84 15.02 7.64
C HIS A 145 -7.55 13.80 6.78
N GLY A 146 -6.98 14.01 5.63
CA GLY A 146 -6.55 12.97 4.69
C GLY A 146 -5.07 13.09 4.35
N SER A 147 -4.77 13.43 3.10
CA SER A 147 -3.38 13.56 2.62
C SER A 147 -2.60 14.72 3.24
N ASP A 148 -3.27 15.67 3.88
CA ASP A 148 -2.64 16.76 4.63
C ASP A 148 -1.81 16.28 5.81
N ILE A 149 -2.17 15.15 6.45
CA ILE A 149 -1.36 14.54 7.52
C ILE A 149 0.00 14.04 6.98
N LEU A 150 0.11 13.82 5.69
CA LEU A 150 1.28 13.27 5.02
C LEU A 150 2.15 14.36 4.36
N MET A 151 2.09 15.60 4.87
CA MET A 151 2.81 16.74 4.31
C MET A 151 3.64 17.48 5.37
N PRO A 152 4.57 16.79 6.08
CA PRO A 152 5.29 17.36 7.22
C PRO A 152 6.10 18.61 6.87
N GLY A 153 6.66 18.70 5.68
CA GLY A 153 7.44 19.86 5.24
C GLY A 153 6.65 21.14 4.93
N THR A 154 5.32 21.16 5.16
CA THR A 154 4.47 22.32 4.84
C THR A 154 4.19 23.20 6.05
N PRO A 155 3.98 24.53 5.88
CA PRO A 155 3.73 25.43 7.00
C PRO A 155 2.48 25.08 7.83
N PHE A 156 1.43 24.54 7.21
CA PHE A 156 0.20 24.20 7.94
C PHE A 156 0.39 23.02 8.90
N PHE A 157 1.39 22.17 8.68
CA PHE A 157 1.69 21.04 9.56
C PHE A 157 2.07 21.50 10.99
N HIS A 158 2.59 22.72 11.11
CA HIS A 158 2.97 23.35 12.37
C HIS A 158 1.96 24.40 12.87
N ASP A 159 0.80 24.57 12.20
CA ASP A 159 -0.23 25.52 12.64
C ASP A 159 -1.04 24.92 13.81
N PRO A 160 -1.02 25.56 15.02
CA PRO A 160 -1.77 25.05 16.17
C PRO A 160 -3.29 24.93 15.98
N LYS A 161 -3.82 25.55 14.92
CA LYS A 161 -5.25 25.46 14.58
C LYS A 161 -5.58 24.18 13.79
N ILE A 162 -4.57 23.48 13.29
CA ILE A 162 -4.71 22.28 12.46
C ILE A 162 -4.10 21.11 13.20
N THR A 163 -4.92 20.29 13.86
CA THR A 163 -4.45 19.17 14.69
C THR A 163 -5.26 17.92 14.39
N GLN A 164 -4.61 16.76 14.48
CA GLN A 164 -5.33 15.47 14.41
C GLN A 164 -6.47 15.43 15.44
N GLN A 165 -7.57 14.77 15.09
CA GLN A 165 -8.78 14.70 15.91
C GLN A 165 -8.73 13.56 16.94
N VAL A 166 -8.02 12.46 16.66
CA VAL A 166 -7.77 11.41 17.64
C VAL A 166 -6.74 11.89 18.64
N LYS A 167 -7.16 12.04 19.91
CA LYS A 167 -6.35 12.58 20.99
C LYS A 167 -5.87 11.48 21.93
N ALA A 168 -4.61 11.57 22.34
CA ALA A 168 -4.02 10.76 23.39
C ALA A 168 -3.71 11.62 24.62
N LYS A 169 -4.25 11.22 25.78
CA LYS A 169 -4.01 11.91 27.07
C LYS A 169 -3.38 10.95 28.06
N LYS A 170 -2.24 11.30 28.62
CA LYS A 170 -1.53 10.48 29.62
C LYS A 170 -2.30 10.45 30.94
N LYS A 171 -2.49 9.25 31.49
CA LYS A 171 -3.17 9.00 32.78
C LYS A 171 -2.59 7.77 33.45
N ASN A 172 -2.05 7.94 34.66
CA ASN A 172 -1.49 6.86 35.49
C ASN A 172 -0.41 5.99 34.80
N GLY A 173 0.35 6.56 33.86
CA GLY A 173 1.38 5.85 33.10
C GLY A 173 0.95 5.42 31.71
N ASP A 174 -0.33 5.17 31.50
CA ASP A 174 -0.94 4.80 30.21
C ASP A 174 -1.48 6.00 29.45
N TRP A 175 -1.93 5.77 28.22
CA TRP A 175 -2.60 6.77 27.39
C TRP A 175 -4.07 6.41 27.17
N ILE A 176 -4.94 7.40 27.37
CA ILE A 176 -6.37 7.29 27.06
C ILE A 176 -6.59 7.92 25.69
N ILE A 177 -7.13 7.09 24.77
CA ILE A 177 -7.33 7.44 23.38
C ILE A 177 -8.81 7.72 23.14
N ASN A 178 -9.11 8.86 22.53
CA ASN A 178 -10.46 9.28 22.16
C ASN A 178 -10.48 9.87 20.76
N GLY A 179 -11.50 9.54 19.96
CA GLY A 179 -11.73 10.09 18.63
C GLY A 179 -12.09 9.04 17.59
N GLN A 180 -11.96 9.40 16.31
CA GLN A 180 -12.38 8.55 15.20
C GLN A 180 -11.33 8.61 14.08
N LYS A 181 -10.95 7.43 13.58
CA LYS A 181 -10.30 7.30 12.29
C LYS A 181 -11.34 7.10 11.19
N ALA A 182 -11.11 7.76 10.05
CA ALA A 182 -12.04 7.77 8.94
C ALA A 182 -12.19 6.43 8.24
N ALA A 183 -13.18 6.33 7.39
CA ALA A 183 -13.59 5.12 6.68
C ALA A 183 -12.50 4.52 5.75
N TRP A 184 -11.42 5.23 5.49
CA TRP A 184 -10.35 4.82 4.56
C TRP A 184 -9.22 4.04 5.23
N VAL A 185 -9.36 3.61 6.48
CA VAL A 185 -8.38 2.76 7.13
C VAL A 185 -8.41 1.37 6.51
N SER A 186 -7.38 1.04 5.74
CA SER A 186 -7.18 -0.29 5.15
C SER A 186 -7.03 -1.34 6.24
N ASN A 187 -7.74 -2.47 6.12
CA ASN A 187 -7.93 -3.50 7.14
C ASN A 187 -8.67 -3.03 8.42
N GLY A 188 -9.08 -1.77 8.54
CA GLY A 188 -9.78 -1.25 9.73
C GLY A 188 -10.92 -2.15 10.25
N PRO A 189 -11.80 -2.70 9.38
CA PRO A 189 -12.88 -3.59 9.81
C PRO A 189 -12.43 -4.91 10.43
N ILE A 190 -11.21 -5.38 10.16
CA ILE A 190 -10.74 -6.74 10.46
C ILE A 190 -9.44 -6.82 11.28
N ALA A 191 -8.65 -5.74 11.32
CA ALA A 191 -7.34 -5.73 11.99
C ALA A 191 -7.47 -6.00 13.50
N THR A 192 -6.52 -6.71 14.08
CA THR A 192 -6.45 -7.01 15.53
C THR A 192 -5.67 -5.95 16.29
N ASN A 193 -4.77 -5.24 15.61
CA ASN A 193 -4.01 -4.13 16.18
C ASN A 193 -3.82 -3.02 15.14
N ALA A 194 -3.34 -1.87 15.55
CA ALA A 194 -3.07 -0.75 14.67
C ALA A 194 -1.76 -0.05 15.02
N ALA A 195 -1.06 0.44 13.99
CA ALA A 195 -0.20 1.59 14.13
C ALA A 195 -1.11 2.84 14.05
N LEU A 196 -1.40 3.42 15.21
CA LEU A 196 -2.37 4.49 15.37
C LEU A 196 -1.67 5.83 15.53
N PHE A 197 -1.95 6.74 14.62
CA PHE A 197 -1.51 8.13 14.68
C PHE A 197 -2.46 8.95 15.54
N VAL A 198 -1.93 9.66 16.51
CA VAL A 198 -2.69 10.42 17.50
C VAL A 198 -2.10 11.81 17.69
N ASN A 199 -2.86 12.75 18.22
CA ASN A 199 -2.34 14.01 18.68
C ASN A 199 -2.07 13.95 20.19
N ILE A 200 -0.85 14.29 20.58
CA ILE A 200 -0.36 14.36 21.97
C ILE A 200 -0.32 15.81 22.44
N ASP A 201 0.20 16.72 21.62
CA ASP A 201 0.37 18.15 21.94
C ASP A 201 -0.25 19.04 20.85
N SER A 202 -1.45 19.46 21.06
CA SER A 202 -2.18 20.32 20.11
C SER A 202 -1.54 21.72 19.91
N ALA A 203 -0.65 22.16 20.80
CA ALA A 203 0.02 23.46 20.64
C ALA A 203 1.05 23.46 19.48
N GLN A 204 1.48 22.28 19.05
CA GLN A 204 2.41 22.10 17.94
C GLN A 204 1.72 21.79 16.60
N GLY A 205 0.38 21.88 16.50
CA GLY A 205 -0.36 21.53 15.29
C GLY A 205 -0.33 20.04 15.00
N MET A 206 -0.22 19.66 13.72
CA MET A 206 -0.04 18.26 13.30
C MET A 206 1.28 17.67 13.82
N ASN A 207 2.33 18.49 13.93
CA ASN A 207 3.63 18.07 14.44
C ASN A 207 3.58 17.61 15.91
N GLY A 208 2.56 18.05 16.67
CA GLY A 208 2.29 17.53 18.02
C GLY A 208 1.73 16.10 18.06
N GLY A 209 1.93 15.33 17.00
CA GLY A 209 1.50 13.95 16.85
C GLY A 209 2.34 12.95 17.63
N GLY A 210 1.85 11.73 17.66
CA GLY A 210 2.54 10.54 18.14
C GLY A 210 2.03 9.30 17.45
N ILE A 211 2.75 8.19 17.60
CA ILE A 211 2.35 6.89 17.05
C ILE A 211 2.33 5.87 18.17
N CYS A 212 1.21 5.18 18.33
CA CYS A 212 1.12 4.08 19.27
C CYS A 212 0.70 2.78 18.58
N LEU A 213 1.11 1.66 19.18
CA LEU A 213 0.67 0.32 18.77
C LEU A 213 -0.48 -0.09 19.70
N ILE A 214 -1.70 -0.17 19.18
CA ILE A 214 -2.88 -0.37 20.00
C ILE A 214 -3.63 -1.67 19.62
N ASP A 215 -4.05 -2.41 20.64
CA ASP A 215 -4.97 -3.53 20.48
C ASP A 215 -6.38 -3.02 20.13
N LEU A 216 -6.89 -3.45 18.98
CA LEU A 216 -8.23 -3.08 18.50
C LEU A 216 -9.34 -4.03 18.98
N THR A 217 -9.01 -5.04 19.77
CA THR A 217 -9.99 -6.01 20.32
C THR A 217 -10.46 -5.66 21.72
N GLN A 218 -9.89 -4.62 22.32
CA GLN A 218 -10.16 -4.15 23.68
C GLN A 218 -11.50 -3.40 23.81
N PRO A 219 -12.04 -3.27 25.04
CA PRO A 219 -13.13 -2.34 25.32
C PRO A 219 -12.76 -0.90 24.95
N GLY A 220 -13.76 -0.10 24.54
CA GLY A 220 -13.53 1.29 24.10
C GLY A 220 -13.15 1.39 22.62
N VAL A 221 -12.96 0.28 21.90
CA VAL A 221 -12.77 0.27 20.45
C VAL A 221 -13.99 -0.31 19.76
N SER A 222 -14.50 0.41 18.76
CA SER A 222 -15.57 -0.08 17.89
C SER A 222 -15.27 0.23 16.43
N ARG A 223 -15.99 -0.40 15.49
CA ARG A 223 -15.70 -0.32 14.05
C ARG A 223 -16.95 0.02 13.26
N GLY A 224 -16.76 0.81 12.21
CA GLY A 224 -17.76 1.05 11.19
C GLY A 224 -17.94 -0.14 10.24
N LYS A 225 -18.88 0.00 9.33
CA LYS A 225 -19.09 -0.97 8.25
C LYS A 225 -17.97 -0.86 7.22
N PRO A 226 -17.61 -1.97 6.56
CA PRO A 226 -16.69 -1.90 5.44
C PRO A 226 -17.29 -1.09 4.28
N LEU A 227 -16.46 -0.29 3.62
CA LEU A 227 -16.88 0.60 2.53
C LEU A 227 -17.19 -0.16 1.24
N ASP A 228 -18.27 0.23 0.57
CA ASP A 228 -18.55 -0.13 -0.83
C ASP A 228 -17.81 0.84 -1.75
N LYS A 229 -16.77 0.35 -2.42
CA LYS A 229 -15.83 1.17 -3.19
C LYS A 229 -15.88 0.89 -4.69
N MET A 230 -15.38 1.84 -5.46
CA MET A 230 -15.25 1.70 -6.90
C MET A 230 -14.29 0.58 -7.32
N GLY A 231 -13.11 0.50 -6.69
CA GLY A 231 -12.03 -0.44 -6.99
C GLY A 231 -11.41 -1.02 -5.73
N GLN A 232 -10.47 -1.97 -5.92
CA GLN A 232 -9.82 -2.69 -4.81
C GLN A 232 -10.85 -3.20 -3.78
N ARG A 233 -11.94 -3.78 -4.27
CA ARG A 233 -13.10 -4.15 -3.45
C ARG A 233 -12.80 -5.28 -2.47
N GLU A 234 -11.77 -6.07 -2.74
CA GLU A 234 -11.23 -7.08 -1.84
C GLU A 234 -10.35 -6.52 -0.71
N LEU A 235 -9.99 -5.22 -0.73
CA LEU A 235 -9.36 -4.53 0.38
C LEU A 235 -10.44 -4.00 1.34
N PRO A 236 -10.62 -4.56 2.54
CA PRO A 236 -11.60 -4.02 3.48
C PRO A 236 -11.10 -2.71 4.07
N GLN A 237 -11.90 -1.65 3.95
CA GLN A 237 -11.64 -0.34 4.57
C GLN A 237 -12.85 0.09 5.38
N GLY A 238 -12.62 0.74 6.53
CA GLY A 238 -13.69 1.18 7.41
C GLY A 238 -13.19 2.02 8.57
N GLU A 239 -14.13 2.65 9.25
CA GLU A 239 -13.92 3.51 10.40
C GLU A 239 -13.49 2.73 11.64
N ILE A 240 -12.73 3.40 12.50
CA ILE A 240 -12.40 2.91 13.85
C ILE A 240 -12.71 4.04 14.84
N PHE A 241 -13.47 3.73 15.88
CA PHE A 241 -13.86 4.66 16.94
C PHE A 241 -13.17 4.27 18.25
N PHE A 242 -12.68 5.27 18.94
CA PHE A 242 -12.02 5.15 20.24
C PHE A 242 -12.79 5.96 21.28
N ASP A 243 -13.23 5.29 22.35
CA ASP A 243 -13.97 5.86 23.48
C ASP A 243 -13.31 5.37 24.78
N ASP A 244 -12.43 6.20 25.33
CA ASP A 244 -11.54 5.87 26.43
C ASP A 244 -10.74 4.57 26.25
N ALA A 245 -10.34 4.27 25.01
CA ALA A 245 -9.48 3.13 24.72
C ALA A 245 -8.09 3.31 25.35
N ILE A 246 -7.53 2.22 25.88
CA ILE A 246 -6.28 2.27 26.63
C ILE A 246 -5.12 1.84 25.76
N CYS A 247 -4.10 2.70 25.65
CA CYS A 247 -2.80 2.33 25.10
C CYS A 247 -1.78 2.30 26.26
N PRO A 248 -1.17 1.15 26.57
CA PRO A 248 -0.10 1.07 27.57
C PRO A 248 1.02 2.07 27.28
N GLY A 249 1.63 2.62 28.33
CA GLY A 249 2.67 3.64 28.20
C GLY A 249 3.84 3.20 27.32
N GLU A 250 4.20 1.92 27.36
CA GLU A 250 5.28 1.30 26.60
C GLU A 250 4.94 1.10 25.11
N ASP A 251 3.65 1.14 24.76
CA ASP A 251 3.17 0.99 23.38
C ASP A 251 3.06 2.34 22.65
N MET A 252 3.24 3.49 23.32
CA MET A 252 3.43 4.79 22.68
C MET A 252 4.88 4.89 22.23
N ILE A 253 5.13 4.56 20.99
CA ILE A 253 6.48 4.34 20.46
C ILE A 253 7.10 5.59 19.83
N ILE A 254 6.31 6.55 19.41
CA ILE A 254 6.76 7.81 18.82
C ILE A 254 6.06 8.97 19.54
N ASP A 255 6.85 9.93 19.96
CA ASP A 255 6.43 11.19 20.57
C ASP A 255 6.51 12.36 19.57
N PRO A 256 6.05 13.57 19.94
CA PRO A 256 6.11 14.74 19.06
C PRO A 256 7.52 15.11 18.56
N GLU A 257 8.57 14.83 19.32
CA GLU A 257 9.95 15.17 18.93
C GLU A 257 10.41 14.36 17.72
N SER A 258 9.91 13.13 17.58
CA SER A 258 10.29 12.19 16.52
C SER A 258 9.21 12.03 15.44
N TYR A 259 8.04 12.70 15.60
CA TYR A 259 6.85 12.44 14.79
C TYR A 259 7.03 12.81 13.30
N GLU A 260 7.58 13.99 13.01
CA GLU A 260 7.83 14.45 11.64
C GLU A 260 8.79 13.50 10.91
N MET A 261 9.92 13.20 11.52
CA MET A 261 10.92 12.27 10.96
C MET A 261 10.32 10.88 10.70
N MET A 262 9.52 10.36 11.64
CA MET A 262 8.91 9.05 11.48
C MET A 262 7.83 9.04 10.39
N THR A 263 7.11 10.15 10.21
CA THR A 263 6.16 10.31 9.10
C THR A 263 6.89 10.29 7.76
N ASP A 264 8.03 10.95 7.62
CA ASP A 264 8.86 10.93 6.42
C ASP A 264 9.41 9.53 6.11
N ILE A 265 9.91 8.81 7.12
CA ILE A 265 10.37 7.42 6.93
C ILE A 265 9.23 6.51 6.47
N THR A 266 8.05 6.68 7.07
CA THR A 266 6.85 5.91 6.69
C THR A 266 6.46 6.21 5.24
N LEU A 267 6.43 7.48 4.85
CA LEU A 267 6.15 7.89 3.47
C LEU A 267 7.16 7.31 2.49
N ALA A 268 8.45 7.38 2.82
CA ALA A 268 9.50 6.83 1.96
C ALA A 268 9.29 5.33 1.70
N THR A 269 8.95 4.56 2.73
CA THR A 269 8.72 3.12 2.62
C THR A 269 7.40 2.81 1.90
N ALA A 270 6.28 3.38 2.36
CA ALA A 270 4.96 3.11 1.81
C ALA A 270 4.87 3.52 0.33
N ASN A 271 5.37 4.71 -0.03
CA ASN A 271 5.33 5.19 -1.41
C ASN A 271 6.26 4.40 -2.34
N ALA A 272 7.40 3.88 -1.87
CA ALA A 272 8.24 2.96 -2.65
C ALA A 272 7.48 1.66 -2.94
N CYS A 273 6.79 1.09 -1.94
CA CYS A 273 5.94 -0.09 -2.11
C CYS A 273 4.79 0.18 -3.10
N MET A 274 4.10 1.32 -2.99
CA MET A 274 3.05 1.71 -3.93
C MET A 274 3.55 1.81 -5.37
N GLY A 275 4.78 2.30 -5.57
CA GLY A 275 5.45 2.29 -6.87
C GLY A 275 5.56 0.87 -7.46
N ALA A 276 5.98 -0.11 -6.64
CA ALA A 276 6.06 -1.51 -7.03
C ALA A 276 4.68 -2.12 -7.31
N PHE A 277 3.70 -1.91 -6.41
CA PHE A 277 2.33 -2.44 -6.55
C PHE A 277 1.70 -2.01 -7.89
N PHE A 278 1.75 -0.72 -8.19
CA PHE A 278 1.08 -0.22 -9.38
C PHE A 278 1.88 -0.38 -10.68
N THR A 279 3.17 -0.67 -10.59
CA THR A 279 3.93 -1.25 -11.72
C THR A 279 3.39 -2.64 -12.08
N GLY A 280 3.08 -3.49 -11.09
CA GLY A 280 2.46 -4.80 -11.29
C GLY A 280 1.07 -4.72 -11.93
N VAL A 281 0.22 -3.80 -11.47
CA VAL A 281 -1.11 -3.53 -12.06
C VAL A 281 -0.98 -3.07 -13.51
N ALA A 282 -0.04 -2.15 -13.80
CA ALA A 282 0.22 -1.68 -15.16
C ALA A 282 0.67 -2.82 -16.08
N GLN A 283 1.57 -3.69 -15.59
CA GLN A 283 2.02 -4.87 -16.34
C GLN A 283 0.84 -5.83 -16.62
N ALA A 284 -0.02 -6.08 -15.64
CA ALA A 284 -1.20 -6.94 -15.81
C ALA A 284 -2.15 -6.40 -16.88
N ALA A 285 -2.43 -5.10 -16.86
CA ALA A 285 -3.29 -4.45 -17.86
C ALA A 285 -2.67 -4.50 -19.28
N TYR A 286 -1.36 -4.29 -19.36
CA TYR A 286 -0.62 -4.39 -20.62
C TYR A 286 -0.69 -5.81 -21.19
N ASP A 287 -0.42 -6.84 -20.40
CA ASP A 287 -0.41 -8.22 -20.87
C ASP A 287 -1.79 -8.68 -21.36
N LEU A 288 -2.85 -8.32 -20.63
CA LEU A 288 -4.23 -8.60 -21.06
C LEU A 288 -4.56 -7.89 -22.39
N ALA A 289 -4.14 -6.64 -22.56
CA ALA A 289 -4.34 -5.92 -23.80
C ALA A 289 -3.59 -6.53 -24.97
N VAL A 290 -2.33 -6.93 -24.76
CA VAL A 290 -1.51 -7.60 -25.79
C VAL A 290 -2.16 -8.93 -26.22
N GLN A 291 -2.61 -9.73 -25.25
CA GLN A 291 -3.29 -11.00 -25.54
C GLN A 291 -4.57 -10.76 -26.35
N TYR A 292 -5.45 -9.88 -25.87
CA TYR A 292 -6.70 -9.55 -26.55
C TYR A 292 -6.48 -9.04 -27.99
N CYS A 293 -5.49 -8.18 -28.20
CA CYS A 293 -5.19 -7.63 -29.52
C CYS A 293 -4.72 -8.69 -30.52
N LYS A 294 -4.13 -9.80 -30.05
CA LYS A 294 -3.70 -10.94 -30.91
C LYS A 294 -4.84 -11.87 -31.31
N GLU A 295 -5.97 -11.82 -30.62
CA GLU A 295 -7.11 -12.72 -30.81
C GLU A 295 -8.30 -12.02 -31.47
N ARG A 296 -8.55 -10.74 -31.12
CA ARG A 296 -9.71 -10.00 -31.58
C ARG A 296 -9.62 -9.65 -33.07
N VAL A 297 -10.69 -9.96 -33.79
CA VAL A 297 -10.87 -9.56 -35.20
C VAL A 297 -11.83 -8.37 -35.28
N GLN A 298 -11.43 -7.28 -35.93
CA GLN A 298 -12.25 -6.13 -36.22
C GLN A 298 -11.68 -5.38 -37.45
N GLY A 299 -12.55 -4.78 -38.29
CA GLY A 299 -12.10 -4.15 -39.53
C GLY A 299 -11.49 -5.14 -40.53
N GLY A 300 -12.01 -6.39 -40.53
CA GLY A 300 -11.61 -7.43 -41.47
C GLY A 300 -10.28 -8.15 -41.16
N LYS A 301 -9.62 -7.85 -40.04
CA LYS A 301 -8.35 -8.49 -39.61
C LYS A 301 -8.17 -8.49 -38.10
N ILE A 302 -7.20 -9.27 -37.62
CA ILE A 302 -6.77 -9.25 -36.23
C ILE A 302 -6.30 -7.83 -35.87
N ILE A 303 -6.79 -7.29 -34.74
CA ILE A 303 -6.58 -5.85 -34.42
C ILE A 303 -5.13 -5.49 -34.20
N SER A 304 -4.26 -6.42 -33.77
CA SER A 304 -2.82 -6.19 -33.69
C SER A 304 -2.15 -5.81 -35.04
N ASN A 305 -2.84 -6.02 -36.16
CA ASN A 305 -2.36 -5.63 -37.50
C ASN A 305 -2.76 -4.19 -37.89
N HIS A 306 -3.41 -3.42 -36.99
CA HIS A 306 -3.68 -2.02 -37.19
C HIS A 306 -2.56 -1.16 -36.57
N GLN A 307 -1.99 -0.22 -37.34
CA GLN A 307 -0.88 0.64 -36.87
C GLN A 307 -1.23 1.43 -35.60
N TRP A 308 -2.47 1.87 -35.48
CA TRP A 308 -2.94 2.57 -34.28
C TRP A 308 -2.87 1.68 -33.02
N VAL A 309 -3.23 0.40 -33.12
CA VAL A 309 -3.12 -0.58 -32.04
C VAL A 309 -1.66 -0.82 -31.69
N GLN A 310 -0.79 -0.98 -32.72
CA GLN A 310 0.65 -1.18 -32.51
C GLN A 310 1.29 -0.01 -31.79
N LYS A 311 0.94 1.24 -32.17
CA LYS A 311 1.40 2.44 -31.46
C LYS A 311 0.96 2.44 -30.01
N LYS A 312 -0.32 2.15 -29.75
CA LYS A 312 -0.87 2.14 -28.38
C LYS A 312 -0.20 1.09 -27.50
N ILE A 313 0.03 -0.11 -28.01
CA ILE A 313 0.79 -1.17 -27.31
C ILE A 313 2.22 -0.72 -27.00
N PHE A 314 2.90 0.01 -27.92
CA PHE A 314 4.22 0.55 -27.65
C PHE A 314 4.20 1.63 -26.55
N ASP A 315 3.22 2.53 -26.56
CA ASP A 315 3.07 3.59 -25.54
C ASP A 315 2.86 2.95 -24.15
N MET A 316 1.99 1.94 -24.06
CA MET A 316 1.77 1.17 -22.82
C MET A 316 3.05 0.47 -22.35
N PHE A 317 3.76 -0.22 -23.24
CA PHE A 317 5.04 -0.87 -22.94
C PHE A 317 6.05 0.12 -22.36
N SER A 318 6.21 1.28 -23.00
CA SER A 318 7.16 2.32 -22.57
C SER A 318 6.85 2.82 -21.15
N LYS A 319 5.57 3.04 -20.83
CA LYS A 319 5.13 3.46 -19.49
C LYS A 319 5.43 2.40 -18.44
N VAL A 320 5.12 1.14 -18.72
CA VAL A 320 5.40 0.03 -17.79
C VAL A 320 6.90 -0.10 -17.51
N GLN A 321 7.75 -0.02 -18.57
CA GLN A 321 9.21 -0.11 -18.38
C GLN A 321 9.75 1.07 -17.57
N ALA A 322 9.30 2.30 -17.85
CA ALA A 322 9.70 3.48 -17.09
C ALA A 322 9.27 3.40 -15.62
N ALA A 323 8.03 2.97 -15.37
CA ALA A 323 7.50 2.77 -14.02
C ALA A 323 8.34 1.76 -13.22
N ARG A 324 8.65 0.61 -13.83
CA ARG A 324 9.48 -0.44 -13.20
C ARG A 324 10.86 0.06 -12.82
N GLN A 325 11.54 0.74 -13.73
CA GLN A 325 12.91 1.21 -13.47
C GLN A 325 12.93 2.30 -12.38
N LEU A 326 12.01 3.25 -12.43
CA LEU A 326 11.93 4.30 -11.42
C LEU A 326 11.60 3.73 -10.03
N SER A 327 10.59 2.85 -9.92
CA SER A 327 10.19 2.28 -8.64
C SER A 327 11.25 1.34 -8.05
N ARG A 328 11.96 0.55 -8.87
CA ARG A 328 13.10 -0.26 -8.43
C ARG A 328 14.24 0.60 -7.90
N ALA A 329 14.63 1.63 -8.66
CA ALA A 329 15.68 2.54 -8.24
C ALA A 329 15.35 3.24 -6.92
N ALA A 330 14.12 3.75 -6.77
CA ALA A 330 13.67 4.42 -5.55
C ALA A 330 13.65 3.47 -4.34
N MET A 331 13.16 2.25 -4.51
CA MET A 331 13.14 1.25 -3.42
C MET A 331 14.56 0.83 -3.03
N ILE A 332 15.43 0.51 -3.99
CA ILE A 332 16.82 0.13 -3.72
C ILE A 332 17.55 1.26 -2.99
N TYR A 333 17.38 2.50 -3.44
CA TYR A 333 18.00 3.65 -2.79
C TYR A 333 17.52 3.78 -1.34
N ASN A 334 16.19 3.86 -1.12
CA ASN A 334 15.63 4.18 0.18
C ASN A 334 15.72 3.06 1.22
N MET A 335 15.82 1.80 0.80
CA MET A 335 16.10 0.70 1.74
C MET A 335 17.59 0.57 2.11
N ASN A 336 18.51 1.21 1.36
CA ASN A 336 19.96 1.19 1.63
C ASN A 336 20.49 2.50 2.21
N THR A 337 19.66 3.52 2.41
CA THR A 337 20.07 4.84 2.93
C THR A 337 19.29 5.24 4.18
N THR A 338 19.98 5.90 5.11
CA THR A 338 19.38 6.44 6.34
C THR A 338 19.92 7.85 6.57
N PRO A 339 19.05 8.88 6.65
CA PRO A 339 17.61 8.83 6.40
C PRO A 339 17.27 8.54 4.92
N PRO A 340 16.09 7.99 4.64
CA PRO A 340 15.65 7.78 3.27
C PRO A 340 15.30 9.11 2.58
N ALA A 341 15.42 9.17 1.26
CA ALA A 341 15.05 10.35 0.47
C ALA A 341 13.57 10.25 0.01
N VAL A 342 12.67 10.86 0.77
CA VAL A 342 11.21 10.88 0.50
C VAL A 342 10.88 11.30 -0.94
N PRO A 343 11.54 12.33 -1.55
CA PRO A 343 11.22 12.75 -2.91
C PRO A 343 11.29 11.64 -3.96
N TYR A 344 12.21 10.69 -3.85
CA TYR A 344 12.33 9.59 -4.81
C TYR A 344 11.18 8.59 -4.69
N SER A 345 10.77 8.23 -3.47
CA SER A 345 9.63 7.34 -3.26
C SER A 345 8.32 7.98 -3.72
N VAL A 346 8.11 9.25 -3.41
CA VAL A 346 6.93 10.00 -3.87
C VAL A 346 6.92 10.12 -5.39
N ALA A 347 8.06 10.43 -6.01
CA ALA A 347 8.16 10.46 -7.48
C ALA A 347 7.82 9.10 -8.10
N ALA A 348 8.32 8.00 -7.52
CA ALA A 348 7.99 6.65 -7.96
C ALA A 348 6.49 6.35 -7.80
N LYS A 349 5.89 6.65 -6.64
CA LYS A 349 4.45 6.45 -6.38
C LYS A 349 3.60 7.23 -7.38
N VAL A 350 3.83 8.52 -7.51
CA VAL A 350 3.05 9.40 -8.39
C VAL A 350 3.17 8.95 -9.86
N PHE A 351 4.38 8.68 -10.31
CA PHE A 351 4.60 8.23 -11.69
C PHE A 351 3.96 6.87 -11.96
N CYS A 352 4.17 5.87 -11.09
CA CYS A 352 3.70 4.50 -11.31
C CYS A 352 2.18 4.39 -11.22
N THR A 353 1.53 5.10 -10.30
CA THR A 353 0.05 5.10 -10.20
C THR A 353 -0.59 5.81 -11.39
N ASN A 354 -0.03 6.92 -11.87
CA ASN A 354 -0.47 7.57 -13.11
C ASN A 354 -0.28 6.65 -14.31
N ALA A 355 0.90 6.02 -14.44
CA ALA A 355 1.19 5.07 -15.52
C ALA A 355 0.22 3.86 -15.48
N ALA A 356 -0.07 3.32 -14.31
CA ALA A 356 -1.01 2.20 -14.16
C ALA A 356 -2.42 2.61 -14.63
N PHE A 357 -2.89 3.78 -14.23
CA PHE A 357 -4.19 4.30 -14.66
C PHE A 357 -4.23 4.52 -16.18
N GLU A 358 -3.21 5.16 -16.75
CA GLU A 358 -3.14 5.41 -18.20
C GLU A 358 -3.07 4.12 -19.01
N VAL A 359 -2.25 3.14 -18.56
CA VAL A 359 -2.13 1.83 -19.21
C VAL A 359 -3.45 1.05 -19.13
N ALA A 360 -4.10 1.04 -17.96
CA ALA A 360 -5.39 0.38 -17.79
C ALA A 360 -6.49 1.05 -18.65
N ASN A 361 -6.50 2.39 -18.73
CA ASN A 361 -7.40 3.15 -19.60
C ASN A 361 -7.20 2.81 -21.09
N ASP A 362 -5.94 2.75 -21.53
CA ASP A 362 -5.61 2.38 -22.89
C ASP A 362 -5.99 0.92 -23.20
N ALA A 363 -5.85 0.03 -22.22
CA ALA A 363 -6.28 -1.35 -22.33
C ALA A 363 -7.81 -1.45 -22.47
N VAL A 364 -8.59 -0.75 -21.64
CA VAL A 364 -10.06 -0.66 -21.79
C VAL A 364 -10.43 -0.20 -23.20
N GLN A 365 -9.74 0.83 -23.73
CA GLN A 365 -9.98 1.34 -25.09
C GLN A 365 -9.70 0.27 -26.17
N LEU A 366 -8.63 -0.54 -26.00
CA LEU A 366 -8.29 -1.62 -26.93
C LEU A 366 -9.31 -2.76 -26.90
N PHE A 367 -9.90 -3.04 -25.74
CA PHE A 367 -11.01 -4.01 -25.62
C PHE A 367 -12.32 -3.51 -26.22
N GLY A 368 -12.47 -2.19 -26.44
CA GLY A 368 -13.70 -1.60 -26.96
C GLY A 368 -14.90 -1.84 -26.02
N GLY A 369 -16.05 -2.23 -26.54
CA GLY A 369 -17.24 -2.54 -25.74
C GLY A 369 -17.00 -3.62 -24.68
N ASN A 370 -16.14 -4.59 -24.94
CA ASN A 370 -15.74 -5.61 -23.97
C ASN A 370 -14.97 -5.02 -22.79
N GLY A 371 -14.25 -3.92 -22.98
CA GLY A 371 -13.46 -3.26 -21.94
C GLY A 371 -14.29 -2.58 -20.85
N VAL A 372 -15.58 -2.34 -21.10
CA VAL A 372 -16.51 -1.77 -20.09
C VAL A 372 -17.47 -2.83 -19.54
N SER A 373 -17.33 -4.09 -19.94
CA SER A 373 -18.10 -5.22 -19.42
C SER A 373 -17.37 -5.89 -18.26
N LYS A 374 -18.10 -6.19 -17.18
CA LYS A 374 -17.57 -6.96 -16.03
C LYS A 374 -17.25 -8.43 -16.36
N GLU A 375 -17.51 -8.90 -17.57
CA GLU A 375 -17.10 -10.22 -18.05
C GLU A 375 -15.58 -10.29 -18.35
N TYR A 376 -14.94 -9.11 -18.50
CA TYR A 376 -13.50 -9.02 -18.76
C TYR A 376 -12.79 -8.33 -17.58
N PRO A 377 -11.65 -8.86 -17.12
CA PRO A 377 -11.00 -8.37 -15.91
C PRO A 377 -10.37 -6.98 -16.07
N ILE A 378 -10.29 -6.45 -17.28
CA ILE A 378 -9.63 -5.18 -17.55
C ILE A 378 -10.35 -3.97 -16.94
N GLU A 379 -11.68 -3.99 -16.86
CA GLU A 379 -12.44 -2.90 -16.24
C GLU A 379 -12.17 -2.82 -14.73
N LYS A 380 -11.94 -3.98 -14.07
CA LYS A 380 -11.53 -4.01 -12.66
C LYS A 380 -10.15 -3.41 -12.47
N LEU A 381 -9.17 -3.77 -13.30
CA LEU A 381 -7.82 -3.18 -13.22
C LEU A 381 -7.84 -1.66 -13.41
N PHE A 382 -8.72 -1.14 -14.28
CA PHE A 382 -8.92 0.30 -14.45
C PHE A 382 -9.44 0.97 -13.17
N ARG A 383 -10.44 0.36 -12.51
CA ARG A 383 -11.00 0.88 -11.26
C ARG A 383 -9.97 0.80 -10.11
N ASP A 384 -9.23 -0.29 -10.03
CA ASP A 384 -8.17 -0.50 -9.03
C ASP A 384 -7.04 0.52 -9.21
N ALA A 385 -6.59 0.74 -10.46
CA ALA A 385 -5.59 1.74 -10.78
C ALA A 385 -6.04 3.17 -10.46
N ARG A 386 -7.34 3.51 -10.65
CA ARG A 386 -7.85 4.84 -10.32
C ARG A 386 -7.79 5.13 -8.82
N ALA A 387 -8.06 4.14 -7.98
CA ALA A 387 -8.00 4.28 -6.53
C ALA A 387 -6.58 4.65 -6.04
N SER A 388 -5.55 4.08 -6.64
CA SER A 388 -4.14 4.28 -6.26
C SER A 388 -3.64 5.72 -6.32
N MET A 389 -4.27 6.54 -7.16
CA MET A 389 -3.89 7.95 -7.29
C MET A 389 -4.32 8.79 -6.07
N ILE A 390 -5.14 8.23 -5.18
CA ILE A 390 -5.70 8.90 -4.00
C ILE A 390 -5.12 8.29 -2.71
N GLU A 391 -4.97 6.99 -2.65
CA GLU A 391 -4.49 6.28 -1.46
C GLU A 391 -3.00 6.53 -1.17
N ASP A 392 -2.58 6.32 0.09
CA ASP A 392 -1.24 6.58 0.63
C ASP A 392 -0.72 8.00 0.37
N GLY A 393 -1.64 8.95 0.41
CA GLY A 393 -1.48 10.34 -0.01
C GLY A 393 -1.88 10.55 -1.47
N SER A 394 -2.79 11.50 -1.72
CA SER A 394 -3.18 11.80 -3.09
C SER A 394 -1.97 12.30 -3.88
N ASN A 395 -1.89 11.93 -5.16
CA ASN A 395 -0.77 12.31 -6.03
C ASN A 395 -0.54 13.82 -6.05
N ASP A 396 -1.62 14.61 -6.06
CA ASP A 396 -1.54 16.08 -6.10
C ASP A 396 -0.97 16.63 -4.78
N SER A 397 -1.46 16.16 -3.63
CA SER A 397 -0.97 16.60 -2.31
C SER A 397 0.50 16.23 -2.10
N LEU A 398 0.88 14.99 -2.43
CA LEU A 398 2.27 14.56 -2.34
C LEU A 398 3.18 15.38 -3.25
N ALA A 399 2.75 15.64 -4.48
CA ALA A 399 3.53 16.45 -5.44
C ALA A 399 3.70 17.90 -4.93
N ILE A 400 2.67 18.49 -4.32
CA ILE A 400 2.76 19.83 -3.70
C ILE A 400 3.74 19.83 -2.53
N GLY A 401 3.62 18.86 -1.61
CA GLY A 401 4.51 18.75 -0.45
C GLY A 401 5.97 18.60 -0.85
N ILE A 402 6.25 17.66 -1.75
CA ILE A 402 7.62 17.42 -2.25
C ILE A 402 8.12 18.57 -3.12
N GLY A 403 7.26 19.15 -4.00
CA GLY A 403 7.64 20.32 -4.80
C GLY A 403 8.04 21.50 -3.92
N THR A 404 7.34 21.71 -2.79
CA THR A 404 7.70 22.72 -1.81
C THR A 404 9.07 22.42 -1.16
N ALA A 405 9.32 21.16 -0.79
CA ALA A 405 10.60 20.76 -0.20
C ALA A 405 11.77 20.90 -1.18
N LEU A 406 11.59 20.49 -2.45
CA LEU A 406 12.62 20.61 -3.49
C LEU A 406 13.02 22.08 -3.82
N LEU A 407 12.14 23.05 -3.54
CA LEU A 407 12.44 24.48 -3.70
C LEU A 407 13.21 25.07 -2.52
N LYS A 408 13.33 24.36 -1.40
CA LYS A 408 14.20 24.74 -0.29
C LYS A 408 15.64 24.34 -0.65
N GLU A 409 16.63 25.19 -0.31
CA GLU A 409 18.04 24.99 -0.67
C GLU A 409 18.65 23.66 -0.17
N GLU A 410 18.02 22.98 0.77
CA GLU A 410 18.45 21.71 1.36
C GLU A 410 18.53 20.56 0.35
N TYR A 411 17.73 20.59 -0.71
CA TYR A 411 17.76 19.57 -1.78
C TYR A 411 18.52 20.00 -3.05
N ALA A 412 18.92 21.26 -3.14
CA ALA A 412 19.62 21.80 -4.33
C ALA A 412 21.11 21.38 -4.43
N ASN A 413 21.66 20.79 -3.39
CA ASN A 413 23.10 20.48 -3.26
C ASN A 413 23.39 18.98 -3.03
N GLY A 414 22.43 18.08 -3.37
CA GLY A 414 22.63 16.64 -3.28
C GLY A 414 23.34 16.03 -4.45
#